data_d87e07833d63f83e76ee1e8a6542006a
#
_entry.id   d87e07833d63f83e76ee1e8a6542006a
#
_cell.length_a   1.000
_cell.length_b   1.000
_cell.length_c   1.000
_cell.angle_alpha   90.00
_cell.angle_beta   90.00
_cell.angle_gamma   90.00
#
_symmetry.space_group_name_H-M   'P 1'
#
loop_
_entity.id
_entity.type
_entity.pdbx_description
1 polymer ?
#
loop_
_entity_poly.entity_id
_entity_poly.type
_entity_poly.pdbx_seq_one_letter_code
_entity_poly.pdbx_strand_id
1 'polypeptide(L)'
;IYKLVKSRGEGRANRGLLFAGVTLLLALISVILMIVLFDPQQDASRVYYGTDTRVFSLLFGALLAILWEYRMVPRRLSASVNMVLGSVSFAVLLVMTIAINGSSNFWYRGGQFFGTILTVLMVYAVSGRKTWLSRFLSNPVLKWMGDRSYSIYLWHYPIILLISKGIKASWW
;
A
#
# COMPACT_ATOMS: atom_id res chain seq x y z
N ILE A 1 36.40 14.38 -17.14
CA ILE A 1 35.78 13.30 -16.33
C ILE A 1 34.77 13.91 -15.34
N TYR A 2 35.12 14.93 -14.54
CA TYR A 2 34.21 15.53 -13.54
C TYR A 2 32.91 16.12 -14.16
N LYS A 3 33.01 16.85 -15.29
CA LYS A 3 31.84 17.37 -16.04
C LYS A 3 30.93 16.25 -16.56
N LEU A 4 31.49 15.15 -17.06
CA LEU A 4 30.72 14.01 -17.59
C LEU A 4 29.97 13.25 -16.45
N VAL A 5 30.57 13.11 -15.28
CA VAL A 5 29.94 12.47 -14.13
C VAL A 5 28.81 13.35 -13.58
N LYS A 6 28.99 14.67 -13.52
CA LYS A 6 27.97 15.64 -13.10
C LYS A 6 26.77 15.65 -14.05
N SER A 7 27.03 15.70 -15.38
CA SER A 7 25.99 15.66 -16.42
C SER A 7 25.16 14.36 -16.38
N ARG A 8 25.79 13.20 -16.13
CA ARG A 8 25.06 11.93 -15.92
C ARG A 8 24.20 11.95 -14.65
N GLY A 9 24.64 12.62 -13.59
CA GLY A 9 23.89 12.77 -12.34
C GLY A 9 22.64 13.64 -12.50
N GLU A 10 22.74 14.76 -13.19
CA GLU A 10 21.63 15.66 -13.47
C GLU A 10 20.55 15.00 -14.35
N GLY A 11 20.95 14.30 -15.40
CA GLY A 11 20.02 13.55 -16.25
C GLY A 11 19.33 12.37 -15.53
N ARG A 12 19.97 11.80 -14.51
CA ARG A 12 19.36 10.77 -13.65
C ARG A 12 18.35 11.37 -12.70
N ALA A 13 18.67 12.49 -12.07
CA ALA A 13 17.76 13.19 -11.16
C ALA A 13 16.49 13.66 -11.87
N ASN A 14 16.63 14.28 -13.06
CA ASN A 14 15.48 14.75 -13.85
C ASN A 14 14.56 13.60 -14.28
N ARG A 15 15.12 12.46 -14.66
CA ARG A 15 14.32 11.26 -14.97
C ARG A 15 13.59 10.73 -13.74
N GLY A 16 14.25 10.74 -12.57
CA GLY A 16 13.62 10.35 -11.32
C GLY A 16 12.45 11.25 -10.95
N LEU A 17 12.62 12.57 -11.09
CA LEU A 17 11.54 13.54 -10.86
C LEU A 17 10.36 13.33 -11.83
N LEU A 18 10.65 13.07 -13.10
CA LEU A 18 9.61 12.78 -14.09
C LEU A 18 8.81 11.52 -13.70
N PHE A 19 9.50 10.42 -13.41
CA PHE A 19 8.82 9.17 -13.02
C PHE A 19 8.03 9.33 -11.72
N ALA A 20 8.60 9.98 -10.72
CA ALA A 20 7.91 10.27 -9.47
C ALA A 20 6.68 11.15 -9.69
N GLY A 21 6.80 12.20 -10.51
CA GLY A 21 5.70 13.11 -10.85
C GLY A 21 4.57 12.41 -11.59
N VAL A 22 4.89 11.63 -12.62
CA VAL A 22 3.87 10.86 -13.37
C VAL A 22 3.17 9.84 -12.46
N THR A 23 3.94 9.09 -11.66
CA THR A 23 3.38 8.10 -10.72
C THR A 23 2.47 8.76 -9.68
N LEU A 24 2.89 9.89 -9.13
CA LEU A 24 2.10 10.66 -8.17
C LEU A 24 0.82 11.19 -8.82
N LEU A 25 0.91 11.76 -10.04
CA LEU A 25 -0.25 12.25 -10.77
C LEU A 25 -1.29 11.15 -11.01
N LEU A 26 -0.85 9.99 -11.49
CA LEU A 26 -1.73 8.84 -11.70
C LEU A 26 -2.35 8.34 -10.39
N ALA A 27 -1.58 8.32 -9.30
CA ALA A 27 -2.09 7.95 -7.98
C ALA A 27 -3.18 8.93 -7.50
N LEU A 28 -2.96 10.24 -7.65
CA LEU A 28 -3.94 11.26 -7.28
C LEU A 28 -5.21 11.17 -8.12
N ILE A 29 -5.09 10.95 -9.43
CA ILE A 29 -6.25 10.72 -10.31
C ILE A 29 -7.07 9.52 -9.81
N SER A 30 -6.42 8.42 -9.47
CA SER A 30 -7.09 7.22 -8.94
C SER A 30 -7.82 7.49 -7.62
N VAL A 31 -7.21 8.25 -6.70
CA VAL A 31 -7.87 8.67 -5.44
C VAL A 31 -9.09 9.54 -5.71
N ILE A 32 -8.97 10.51 -6.61
CA ILE A 32 -10.08 11.39 -6.98
C ILE A 32 -11.21 10.58 -7.60
N LEU A 33 -10.89 9.65 -8.52
CA LEU A 33 -11.90 8.77 -9.12
C LEU A 33 -12.62 7.93 -8.05
N MET A 34 -11.89 7.39 -7.08
CA MET A 34 -12.50 6.63 -5.98
C MET A 34 -13.51 7.48 -5.20
N ILE A 35 -13.16 8.73 -4.88
CA ILE A 35 -14.02 9.62 -4.08
C ILE A 35 -15.23 10.10 -4.90
N VAL A 36 -15.02 10.46 -6.17
CA VAL A 36 -16.06 11.02 -7.05
C VAL A 36 -17.06 9.96 -7.52
N LEU A 37 -16.58 8.75 -7.81
CA LEU A 37 -17.44 7.66 -8.28
C LEU A 37 -18.17 6.93 -7.13
N PHE A 38 -17.84 7.24 -5.88
CA PHE A 38 -18.50 6.64 -4.74
C PHE A 38 -19.85 7.32 -4.47
N ASP A 39 -20.93 6.56 -4.66
CA ASP A 39 -22.28 6.97 -4.29
C ASP A 39 -22.76 6.11 -3.10
N PRO A 40 -23.04 6.73 -1.93
CA PRO A 40 -23.52 6.02 -0.75
C PRO A 40 -24.90 5.38 -0.91
N GLN A 41 -25.68 5.79 -1.92
CA GLN A 41 -27.03 5.31 -2.22
C GLN A 41 -27.02 4.07 -3.15
N GLN A 42 -25.88 3.77 -3.77
CA GLN A 42 -25.70 2.69 -4.72
C GLN A 42 -24.76 1.62 -4.19
N ASP A 43 -24.73 0.47 -4.87
CA ASP A 43 -23.79 -0.59 -4.57
C ASP A 43 -22.34 -0.13 -4.84
N ALA A 44 -21.50 -0.22 -3.82
CA ALA A 44 -20.10 0.15 -3.88
C ALA A 44 -19.23 -0.78 -4.76
N SER A 45 -19.81 -1.82 -5.36
CA SER A 45 -19.09 -2.84 -6.14
C SER A 45 -18.25 -2.24 -7.25
N ARG A 46 -18.73 -1.19 -7.95
CA ARG A 46 -17.98 -0.52 -9.01
C ARG A 46 -16.67 0.08 -8.48
N VAL A 47 -16.73 0.75 -7.33
CA VAL A 47 -15.55 1.39 -6.72
C VAL A 47 -14.66 0.36 -6.03
N TYR A 48 -15.27 -0.71 -5.51
CA TYR A 48 -14.56 -1.79 -4.85
C TYR A 48 -13.73 -2.65 -5.82
N TYR A 49 -14.29 -2.99 -6.99
CA TYR A 49 -13.62 -3.84 -7.99
C TYR A 49 -12.89 -3.05 -9.08
N GLY A 50 -13.12 -1.74 -9.18
CA GLY A 50 -12.49 -0.89 -10.18
C GLY A 50 -10.97 -0.80 -10.01
N THR A 51 -10.20 -1.16 -11.02
CA THR A 51 -8.74 -1.00 -11.01
C THR A 51 -8.36 0.48 -10.96
N ASP A 52 -9.09 1.30 -11.68
CA ASP A 52 -8.90 2.75 -11.77
C ASP A 52 -9.07 3.45 -10.41
N THR A 53 -9.94 2.93 -9.55
CA THR A 53 -10.22 3.47 -8.22
C THR A 53 -9.31 2.89 -7.12
N ARG A 54 -8.53 1.85 -7.41
CA ARG A 54 -7.69 1.15 -6.42
C ARG A 54 -6.21 1.12 -6.72
N VAL A 55 -5.82 1.44 -7.95
CA VAL A 55 -4.40 1.38 -8.35
C VAL A 55 -3.52 2.37 -7.58
N PHE A 56 -4.10 3.41 -6.96
CA PHE A 56 -3.35 4.37 -6.15
C PHE A 56 -2.52 3.69 -5.05
N SER A 57 -3.01 2.62 -4.43
CA SER A 57 -2.30 1.93 -3.36
C SER A 57 -1.00 1.29 -3.87
N LEU A 58 -1.01 0.71 -5.07
CA LEU A 58 0.17 0.18 -5.74
C LEU A 58 1.11 1.32 -6.19
N LEU A 59 0.54 2.39 -6.72
CA LEU A 59 1.30 3.54 -7.20
C LEU A 59 2.03 4.28 -6.07
N PHE A 60 1.46 4.39 -4.87
CA PHE A 60 2.16 4.94 -3.71
C PHE A 60 3.33 4.05 -3.26
N GLY A 61 3.18 2.72 -3.35
CA GLY A 61 4.29 1.80 -3.13
C GLY A 61 5.40 1.95 -4.19
N ALA A 62 5.02 2.05 -5.45
CA ALA A 62 5.95 2.30 -6.56
C ALA A 62 6.64 3.67 -6.42
N LEU A 63 5.91 4.70 -6.00
CA LEU A 63 6.47 6.03 -5.71
C LEU A 63 7.56 5.96 -4.65
N LEU A 64 7.32 5.25 -3.54
CA LEU A 64 8.35 5.04 -2.51
C LEU A 64 9.61 4.36 -3.09
N ALA A 65 9.43 3.35 -3.93
CA ALA A 65 10.55 2.65 -4.58
C ALA A 65 11.35 3.59 -5.52
N ILE A 66 10.66 4.42 -6.30
CA ILE A 66 11.28 5.45 -7.16
C ILE A 66 12.06 6.45 -6.32
N LEU A 67 11.46 6.99 -5.26
CA LEU A 67 12.13 7.94 -4.37
C LEU A 67 13.40 7.35 -3.74
N TRP A 68 13.41 6.07 -3.42
CA TRP A 68 14.60 5.38 -2.92
C TRP A 68 15.65 5.13 -3.98
N GLU A 69 15.24 4.69 -5.18
CA GLU A 69 16.17 4.41 -6.28
C GLU A 69 16.91 5.66 -6.73
N TYR A 70 16.21 6.78 -6.80
CA TYR A 70 16.78 8.06 -7.19
C TYR A 70 17.36 8.88 -6.03
N ARG A 71 17.39 8.31 -4.81
CA ARG A 71 17.94 8.93 -3.59
C ARG A 71 17.30 10.27 -3.22
N MET A 72 16.04 10.45 -3.55
CA MET A 72 15.27 11.64 -3.20
C MET A 72 14.85 11.67 -1.73
N VAL A 73 14.77 10.49 -1.11
CA VAL A 73 14.44 10.32 0.30
C VAL A 73 15.54 9.48 0.96
N PRO A 74 15.96 9.83 2.19
CA PRO A 74 16.97 9.05 2.90
C PRO A 74 16.44 7.64 3.16
N ARG A 75 17.23 6.61 2.82
CA ARG A 75 16.85 5.21 3.06
C ARG A 75 16.80 4.85 4.55
N ARG A 76 17.38 5.67 5.41
CA ARG A 76 17.48 5.42 6.86
C ARG A 76 17.28 6.71 7.63
N LEU A 77 16.26 6.75 8.43
CA LEU A 77 16.08 7.74 9.47
C LEU A 77 16.78 7.29 10.76
N SER A 78 16.74 8.12 11.81
CA SER A 78 17.23 7.70 13.13
C SER A 78 16.47 6.46 13.64
N ALA A 79 17.09 5.67 14.49
CA ALA A 79 16.47 4.45 15.00
C ALA A 79 15.16 4.73 15.74
N SER A 80 15.15 5.82 16.54
CA SER A 80 13.97 6.25 17.28
C SER A 80 12.83 6.67 16.36
N VAL A 81 13.11 7.46 15.33
CA VAL A 81 12.09 7.90 14.36
C VAL A 81 11.50 6.71 13.61
N ASN A 82 12.31 5.78 13.13
CA ASN A 82 11.80 4.58 12.45
C ASN A 82 10.96 3.71 13.40
N MET A 83 11.37 3.59 14.66
CA MET A 83 10.62 2.83 15.65
C MET A 83 9.25 3.45 15.91
N VAL A 84 9.20 4.75 16.17
CA VAL A 84 7.93 5.46 16.42
C VAL A 84 7.04 5.43 15.19
N LEU A 85 7.59 5.79 14.02
CA LEU A 85 6.84 5.83 12.77
C LEU A 85 6.23 4.46 12.44
N GLY A 86 7.01 3.39 12.50
CA GLY A 86 6.55 2.03 12.22
C GLY A 86 5.51 1.55 13.22
N SER A 87 5.74 1.79 14.53
CA SER A 87 4.83 1.34 15.59
C SER A 87 3.50 2.09 15.57
N VAL A 88 3.54 3.41 15.39
CA VAL A 88 2.32 4.23 15.30
C VAL A 88 1.53 3.86 14.05
N SER A 89 2.17 3.77 12.88
CA SER A 89 1.48 3.36 11.65
C SER A 89 0.85 1.99 11.79
N PHE A 90 1.55 1.02 12.37
CA PHE A 90 1.04 -0.32 12.61
C PHE A 90 -0.16 -0.33 13.59
N ALA A 91 -0.04 0.39 14.71
CA ALA A 91 -1.11 0.49 15.69
C ALA A 91 -2.38 1.13 15.12
N VAL A 92 -2.22 2.24 14.36
CA VAL A 92 -3.36 2.92 13.72
C VAL A 92 -4.01 2.02 12.68
N LEU A 93 -3.24 1.30 11.85
CA LEU A 93 -3.79 0.33 10.90
C LEU A 93 -4.57 -0.78 11.60
N LEU A 94 -4.07 -1.32 12.71
CA LEU A 94 -4.80 -2.31 13.50
C LEU A 94 -6.11 -1.76 14.04
N VAL A 95 -6.07 -0.56 14.63
CA VAL A 95 -7.28 0.09 15.13
C VAL A 95 -8.29 0.32 14.01
N MET A 96 -7.85 0.83 12.86
CA MET A 96 -8.73 1.02 11.70
C MET A 96 -9.37 -0.29 11.25
N THR A 97 -8.61 -1.38 11.23
CA THR A 97 -9.13 -2.70 10.79
C THR A 97 -10.15 -3.27 11.78
N ILE A 98 -9.98 -3.04 13.07
CA ILE A 98 -10.86 -3.58 14.13
C ILE A 98 -12.08 -2.67 14.35
N ALA A 99 -11.87 -1.35 14.36
CA ALA A 99 -12.91 -0.38 14.76
C ALA A 99 -13.84 0.02 13.61
N ILE A 100 -13.42 -0.12 12.35
CA ILE A 100 -14.18 0.37 11.19
C ILE A 100 -14.69 -0.82 10.39
N ASN A 101 -16.02 -0.94 10.32
CA ASN A 101 -16.66 -1.98 9.50
C ASN A 101 -16.28 -1.82 8.02
N GLY A 102 -16.02 -2.94 7.34
CA GLY A 102 -15.59 -2.95 5.93
C GLY A 102 -16.59 -2.31 4.95
N SER A 103 -17.87 -2.29 5.30
CA SER A 103 -18.94 -1.63 4.53
C SER A 103 -19.11 -0.14 4.83
N SER A 104 -18.30 0.43 5.72
CA SER A 104 -18.41 1.84 6.11
C SER A 104 -18.06 2.77 4.94
N ASN A 105 -18.90 3.80 4.74
CA ASN A 105 -18.67 4.89 3.77
C ASN A 105 -17.32 5.61 3.99
N PHE A 106 -16.77 5.52 5.21
CA PHE A 106 -15.47 6.07 5.56
C PHE A 106 -14.35 5.54 4.63
N TRP A 107 -14.37 4.25 4.30
CA TRP A 107 -13.34 3.63 3.46
C TRP A 107 -13.25 4.28 2.07
N TYR A 108 -14.40 4.56 1.47
CA TYR A 108 -14.49 5.13 0.11
C TYR A 108 -14.34 6.65 0.08
N ARG A 109 -14.59 7.34 1.20
CA ARG A 109 -14.42 8.79 1.31
C ARG A 109 -13.02 9.23 1.75
N GLY A 110 -12.03 8.34 1.63
CA GLY A 110 -10.62 8.66 1.91
C GLY A 110 -9.94 7.74 2.93
N GLY A 111 -10.69 6.90 3.64
CA GLY A 111 -10.13 5.94 4.61
C GLY A 111 -9.10 5.01 3.98
N GLN A 112 -9.35 4.51 2.76
CA GLN A 112 -8.40 3.69 2.02
C GLN A 112 -7.13 4.45 1.65
N PHE A 113 -7.26 5.72 1.26
CA PHE A 113 -6.11 6.57 0.99
C PHE A 113 -5.26 6.77 2.25
N PHE A 114 -5.89 7.10 3.37
CA PHE A 114 -5.21 7.24 4.65
C PHE A 114 -4.51 5.94 5.08
N GLY A 115 -5.21 4.80 4.96
CA GLY A 115 -4.62 3.48 5.21
C GLY A 115 -3.42 3.18 4.31
N THR A 116 -3.48 3.58 3.04
CA THR A 116 -2.36 3.44 2.10
C THR A 116 -1.15 4.26 2.52
N ILE A 117 -1.34 5.52 2.93
CA ILE A 117 -0.25 6.35 3.44
C ILE A 117 0.40 5.71 4.69
N LEU A 118 -0.40 5.25 5.64
CA LEU A 118 0.11 4.56 6.83
C LEU A 118 0.89 3.29 6.45
N THR A 119 0.42 2.53 5.49
CA THR A 119 1.10 1.33 5.00
C THR A 119 2.45 1.68 4.37
N VAL A 120 2.51 2.72 3.54
CA VAL A 120 3.76 3.19 2.92
C VAL A 120 4.75 3.67 3.99
N LEU A 121 4.28 4.41 4.99
CA LEU A 121 5.11 4.85 6.11
C LEU A 121 5.63 3.68 6.95
N MET A 122 4.79 2.67 7.19
CA MET A 122 5.20 1.44 7.87
C MET A 122 6.27 0.68 7.08
N VAL A 123 6.05 0.49 5.77
CA VAL A 123 7.03 -0.16 4.88
C VAL A 123 8.35 0.61 4.87
N TYR A 124 8.30 1.93 4.78
CA TYR A 124 9.47 2.79 4.85
C TYR A 124 10.25 2.60 6.15
N ALA A 125 9.55 2.61 7.29
CA ALA A 125 10.16 2.48 8.61
C ALA A 125 10.80 1.09 8.82
N VAL A 126 10.12 0.02 8.38
CA VAL A 126 10.58 -1.37 8.54
C VAL A 126 11.78 -1.67 7.64
N SER A 127 11.76 -1.13 6.41
CA SER A 127 12.84 -1.38 5.44
C SER A 127 14.13 -0.60 5.77
N GLY A 128 14.04 0.48 6.55
CA GLY A 128 15.18 1.35 6.84
C GLY A 128 16.17 0.78 7.85
N ARG A 129 15.71 0.18 8.92
CA ARG A 129 16.53 -0.34 10.04
C ARG A 129 15.88 -1.55 10.72
N LYS A 130 16.69 -2.37 11.39
CA LYS A 130 16.21 -3.45 12.26
C LYS A 130 15.58 -2.84 13.52
N THR A 131 14.26 -2.73 13.53
CA THR A 131 13.43 -2.35 14.68
C THR A 131 12.76 -3.59 15.28
N TRP A 132 12.08 -3.46 16.42
CA TRP A 132 11.30 -4.56 16.98
C TRP A 132 10.21 -5.03 16.01
N LEU A 133 9.55 -4.10 15.34
CA LEU A 133 8.51 -4.37 14.33
C LEU A 133 9.10 -5.10 13.11
N SER A 134 10.27 -4.67 12.61
CA SER A 134 10.99 -5.38 11.55
C SER A 134 11.31 -6.83 11.95
N ARG A 135 11.74 -7.04 13.20
CA ARG A 135 12.03 -8.39 13.72
C ARG A 135 10.77 -9.23 13.84
N PHE A 136 9.68 -8.64 14.33
CA PHE A 136 8.38 -9.30 14.43
C PHE A 136 7.85 -9.71 13.04
N LEU A 137 7.85 -8.79 12.07
CA LEU A 137 7.40 -9.06 10.70
C LEU A 137 8.33 -10.00 9.91
N SER A 138 9.59 -10.11 10.32
CA SER A 138 10.55 -11.06 9.74
C SER A 138 10.49 -12.45 10.38
N ASN A 139 9.49 -12.74 11.21
CA ASN A 139 9.26 -14.06 11.77
C ASN A 139 9.12 -15.09 10.63
N PRO A 140 9.71 -16.30 10.74
CA PRO A 140 9.64 -17.34 9.72
C PRO A 140 8.22 -17.68 9.26
N VAL A 141 7.24 -17.65 10.17
CA VAL A 141 5.84 -17.95 9.86
C VAL A 141 5.25 -16.84 8.97
N LEU A 142 5.42 -15.56 9.36
CA LEU A 142 4.92 -14.43 8.56
C LEU A 142 5.62 -14.35 7.20
N LYS A 143 6.92 -14.63 7.16
CA LYS A 143 7.67 -14.70 5.92
C LYS A 143 7.14 -15.83 5.02
N TRP A 144 6.92 -17.01 5.56
CA TRP A 144 6.35 -18.15 4.83
C TRP A 144 4.96 -17.82 4.25
N MET A 145 4.10 -17.14 5.03
CA MET A 145 2.79 -16.66 4.56
C MET A 145 2.94 -15.61 3.46
N GLY A 146 3.87 -14.66 3.62
CA GLY A 146 4.14 -13.62 2.63
C GLY A 146 4.60 -14.20 1.29
N ASP A 147 5.54 -15.14 1.32
CA ASP A 147 6.07 -15.80 0.11
C ASP A 147 4.97 -16.56 -0.66
N ARG A 148 3.90 -16.98 0.03
CA ARG A 148 2.76 -17.71 -0.55
C ARG A 148 1.48 -16.92 -0.66
N SER A 149 1.49 -15.66 -0.26
CA SER A 149 0.29 -14.80 -0.19
C SER A 149 -0.45 -14.73 -1.52
N TYR A 150 0.25 -14.67 -2.65
CA TYR A 150 -0.37 -14.67 -3.97
C TYR A 150 -1.07 -16.01 -4.29
N SER A 151 -0.47 -17.13 -3.95
CA SER A 151 -1.10 -18.45 -4.14
C SER A 151 -2.33 -18.60 -3.25
N ILE A 152 -2.25 -18.17 -1.98
CA ILE A 152 -3.38 -18.16 -1.05
C ILE A 152 -4.51 -17.28 -1.61
N TYR A 153 -4.20 -16.11 -2.15
CA TYR A 153 -5.15 -15.21 -2.77
C TYR A 153 -5.83 -15.84 -4.00
N LEU A 154 -5.11 -16.54 -4.85
CA LEU A 154 -5.70 -17.21 -6.02
C LEU A 154 -6.60 -18.38 -5.64
N TRP A 155 -6.22 -19.16 -4.63
CA TRP A 155 -6.94 -20.36 -4.26
C TRP A 155 -8.10 -20.16 -3.29
N HIS A 156 -8.11 -19.06 -2.51
CA HIS A 156 -9.16 -18.86 -1.51
C HIS A 156 -10.56 -18.82 -2.13
N TYR A 157 -10.76 -18.12 -3.24
CA TYR A 157 -12.07 -18.00 -3.88
C TYR A 157 -12.58 -19.31 -4.51
N PRO A 158 -11.80 -20.06 -5.31
CA PRO A 158 -12.18 -21.40 -5.76
C PRO A 158 -12.51 -22.36 -4.62
N ILE A 159 -11.75 -22.35 -3.53
CA ILE A 159 -11.98 -23.21 -2.37
C ILE A 159 -13.30 -22.85 -1.70
N ILE A 160 -13.59 -21.58 -1.48
CA ILE A 160 -14.87 -21.11 -0.93
C ILE A 160 -16.03 -21.57 -1.80
N LEU A 161 -15.94 -21.44 -3.13
CA LEU A 161 -16.97 -21.88 -4.06
C LEU A 161 -17.20 -23.39 -4.02
N LEU A 162 -16.15 -24.20 -3.91
CA LEU A 162 -16.25 -25.66 -3.82
C LEU A 162 -16.91 -26.09 -2.50
N ILE A 163 -16.52 -25.46 -1.38
CA ILE A 163 -17.09 -25.76 -0.06
C ILE A 163 -18.53 -25.27 0.03
N SER A 164 -18.84 -24.08 -0.48
CA SER A 164 -20.19 -23.51 -0.40
C SER A 164 -21.21 -24.27 -1.26
N LYS A 165 -20.80 -24.91 -2.36
CA LYS A 165 -21.65 -25.80 -3.14
C LYS A 165 -21.98 -27.10 -2.38
N GLY A 166 -21.14 -27.54 -1.47
CA GLY A 166 -21.35 -28.71 -0.62
C GLY A 166 -22.19 -28.41 0.62
N ILE A 167 -22.19 -27.18 1.09
CA ILE A 167 -22.98 -26.71 2.21
C ILE A 167 -24.05 -25.81 1.64
N LYS A 168 -25.34 -26.24 1.69
CA LYS A 168 -26.48 -25.35 1.39
C LYS A 168 -26.52 -24.23 2.44
N ALA A 169 -25.66 -23.29 2.32
CA ALA A 169 -25.57 -22.11 3.19
C ALA A 169 -26.58 -21.08 2.65
N SER A 170 -27.76 -21.03 3.26
CA SER A 170 -28.87 -20.09 2.99
C SER A 170 -28.63 -18.71 3.63
N TRP A 171 -27.41 -18.22 3.63
CA TRP A 171 -27.06 -16.95 4.30
C TRP A 171 -26.31 -15.98 3.39
N TRP A 172 -26.68 -15.98 2.11
CA TRP A 172 -26.34 -14.95 1.13
C TRP A 172 -27.54 -14.04 0.91
#